data_550981374047adef5be604abaf38e5a7
#
_entry.id   550981374047adef5be604abaf38e5a7
#
_cell.length_a   1.000
_cell.length_b   1.000
_cell.length_c   1.000
_cell.angle_alpha   90.00
_cell.angle_beta   90.00
_cell.angle_gamma   90.00
#
_symmetry.space_group_name_H-M   'P 1'
#
loop_
_entity.id
_entity.type
_entity.pdbx_description
1 polymer ?
#
loop_
_entity_poly.entity_id
_entity_poly.type
_entity_poly.pdbx_seq_one_letter_code
_entity_poly.pdbx_strand_id
1 'polypeptide(L)'
;VKETLDVNLFTESLCGFALTNIFTDITQNSIVDVSGIVLYLSMITLFLFLTVQSIRRRLWESAAKKHGAYSVTMTAVFLAITVVINLIACQIPEKFRKIDVSNTKIYEISDTTEDFLKEMDKEISMKIIAVKENTDERIVTFLSKYAALSNKIHMEWIDPVLHPSVLSEYETTENTIVISCEETGKNTTVSFDDILVMDQYSYYYYGSTSYTSFDGEGQLTSALNYVTGEETKKVYLSTGHGEQELAETITE
;
A
#
# COMPACT_ATOMS: atom_id res chain seq x y z
N VAL A 1 1.76 -19.64 -22.10
CA VAL A 1 2.43 -18.80 -21.07
C VAL A 1 2.39 -17.31 -21.47
N LYS A 2 2.60 -16.96 -22.76
CA LYS A 2 2.55 -15.57 -23.23
C LYS A 2 1.13 -14.98 -23.28
N GLU A 3 0.13 -15.77 -23.67
CA GLU A 3 -1.26 -15.31 -23.79
C GLU A 3 -1.92 -15.06 -22.41
N THR A 4 -1.53 -15.81 -21.38
CA THR A 4 -2.05 -15.59 -20.01
C THR A 4 -1.46 -14.33 -19.34
N LEU A 5 -0.24 -13.93 -19.70
CA LEU A 5 0.37 -12.69 -19.19
C LEU A 5 -0.34 -11.44 -19.71
N ASP A 6 -0.73 -11.42 -20.99
CA ASP A 6 -1.40 -10.26 -21.61
C ASP A 6 -2.84 -10.07 -21.06
N VAL A 7 -3.53 -11.14 -20.73
CA VAL A 7 -4.87 -11.09 -20.12
C VAL A 7 -4.81 -10.55 -18.69
N ASN A 8 -3.81 -10.95 -17.90
CA ASN A 8 -3.65 -10.45 -16.53
C ASN A 8 -3.29 -8.97 -16.49
N LEU A 9 -2.36 -8.50 -17.35
CA LEU A 9 -2.02 -7.08 -17.48
C LEU A 9 -3.23 -6.23 -17.90
N PHE A 10 -4.08 -6.76 -18.79
CA PHE A 10 -5.28 -6.06 -19.25
C PHE A 10 -6.36 -6.04 -18.16
N THR A 11 -6.54 -7.13 -17.41
CA THR A 11 -7.48 -7.17 -16.27
C THR A 11 -7.01 -6.33 -15.10
N GLU A 12 -5.73 -6.30 -14.76
CA GLU A 12 -5.17 -5.38 -13.74
C GLU A 12 -5.37 -3.91 -14.14
N SER A 13 -5.12 -3.56 -15.42
CA SER A 13 -5.40 -2.22 -15.92
C SER A 13 -6.89 -1.87 -15.85
N LEU A 14 -7.80 -2.81 -16.12
CA LEU A 14 -9.25 -2.61 -16.00
C LEU A 14 -9.72 -2.55 -14.54
N CYS A 15 -9.13 -3.31 -13.63
CA CYS A 15 -9.43 -3.24 -12.20
C CYS A 15 -9.02 -1.88 -11.61
N GLY A 16 -7.91 -1.29 -12.07
CA GLY A 16 -7.53 0.09 -11.72
C GLY A 16 -8.54 1.15 -12.18
N PHE A 17 -9.38 0.83 -13.18
CA PHE A 17 -10.50 1.67 -13.65
C PHE A 17 -11.82 1.43 -12.88
N ALA A 18 -11.87 0.53 -11.91
CA ALA A 18 -13.07 0.28 -11.15
C ALA A 18 -13.37 1.48 -10.22
N LEU A 19 -14.40 2.25 -10.57
CA LEU A 19 -14.85 3.43 -9.82
C LEU A 19 -15.17 3.10 -8.34
N THR A 20 -15.56 1.86 -8.06
CA THR A 20 -15.84 1.36 -6.71
C THR A 20 -14.61 1.29 -5.83
N ASN A 21 -13.42 0.93 -6.36
CA ASN A 21 -12.19 0.83 -5.58
C ASN A 21 -11.77 2.19 -5.01
N ILE A 22 -11.87 3.26 -5.82
CA ILE A 22 -11.54 4.62 -5.38
C ILE A 22 -12.42 5.06 -4.20
N PHE A 23 -13.72 4.72 -4.26
CA PHE A 23 -14.65 5.03 -3.18
C PHE A 23 -14.33 4.22 -1.92
N THR A 24 -14.00 2.94 -2.07
CA THR A 24 -13.61 2.04 -0.97
C THR A 24 -12.32 2.52 -0.31
N ASP A 25 -11.32 2.92 -1.06
CA ASP A 25 -10.06 3.44 -0.53
C ASP A 25 -10.27 4.70 0.31
N ILE A 26 -11.13 5.60 -0.12
CA ILE A 26 -11.44 6.82 0.63
C ILE A 26 -12.23 6.49 1.91
N THR A 27 -13.22 5.60 1.83
CA THR A 27 -14.16 5.36 2.94
C THR A 27 -13.64 4.36 3.97
N GLN A 28 -12.88 3.36 3.56
CA GLN A 28 -12.38 2.30 4.44
C GLN A 28 -10.91 2.51 4.84
N ASN A 29 -10.07 2.93 3.89
CA ASN A 29 -8.64 3.03 4.09
C ASN A 29 -8.17 4.46 4.38
N SER A 30 -9.06 5.46 4.25
CA SER A 30 -8.72 6.89 4.38
C SER A 30 -7.56 7.31 3.46
N ILE A 31 -7.44 6.67 2.31
CA ILE A 31 -6.43 6.96 1.29
C ILE A 31 -7.12 7.63 0.10
N VAL A 32 -6.57 8.74 -0.35
CA VAL A 32 -6.98 9.39 -1.60
C VAL A 32 -5.95 9.10 -2.67
N ASP A 33 -6.33 8.30 -3.65
CA ASP A 33 -5.49 8.04 -4.82
C ASP A 33 -5.70 9.15 -5.87
N VAL A 34 -4.64 9.92 -6.15
CA VAL A 34 -4.64 11.01 -7.12
C VAL A 34 -4.99 10.50 -8.53
N SER A 35 -4.57 9.29 -8.89
CA SER A 35 -4.91 8.70 -10.19
C SER A 35 -6.41 8.48 -10.34
N GLY A 36 -7.08 8.12 -9.25
CA GLY A 36 -8.53 8.02 -9.20
C GLY A 36 -9.24 9.35 -9.42
N ILE A 37 -8.76 10.41 -8.78
CA ILE A 37 -9.33 11.77 -8.99
C ILE A 37 -9.15 12.20 -10.45
N VAL A 38 -7.96 11.98 -11.03
CA VAL A 38 -7.69 12.28 -12.45
C VAL A 38 -8.64 11.49 -13.36
N LEU A 39 -8.88 10.21 -13.05
CA LEU A 39 -9.82 9.37 -13.78
C LEU A 39 -11.25 9.96 -13.75
N TYR A 40 -11.77 10.33 -12.56
CA TYR A 40 -13.09 10.94 -12.45
C TYR A 40 -13.21 12.24 -13.24
N LEU A 41 -12.24 13.15 -13.08
CA LEU A 41 -12.25 14.43 -13.79
C LEU A 41 -12.13 14.26 -15.30
N SER A 42 -11.31 13.33 -15.76
CA SER A 42 -11.14 13.03 -17.18
C SER A 42 -12.41 12.43 -17.79
N MET A 43 -13.10 11.55 -17.07
CA MET A 43 -14.38 10.97 -17.48
C MET A 43 -15.49 12.03 -17.55
N ILE A 44 -15.61 12.87 -16.55
CA ILE A 44 -16.58 13.99 -16.54
C ILE A 44 -16.33 14.90 -17.75
N THR A 45 -15.07 15.28 -17.97
CA THR A 45 -14.69 16.15 -19.08
C THR A 45 -14.96 15.49 -20.43
N LEU A 46 -14.69 14.18 -20.57
CA LEU A 46 -14.99 13.39 -21.77
C LEU A 46 -16.50 13.38 -22.07
N PHE A 47 -17.34 13.09 -21.07
CA PHE A 47 -18.78 13.07 -21.26
C PHE A 47 -19.36 14.44 -21.60
N LEU A 48 -18.88 15.50 -20.96
CA LEU A 48 -19.26 16.88 -21.30
C LEU A 48 -18.88 17.22 -22.75
N PHE A 49 -17.65 16.86 -23.15
CA PHE A 49 -17.19 17.07 -24.54
C PHE A 49 -18.06 16.32 -25.53
N LEU A 50 -18.36 15.03 -25.28
CA LEU A 50 -19.23 14.22 -26.15
C LEU A 50 -20.65 14.80 -26.24
N THR A 51 -21.18 15.30 -25.13
CA THR A 51 -22.50 15.95 -25.08
C THR A 51 -22.51 17.21 -25.97
N VAL A 52 -21.52 18.08 -25.81
CA VAL A 52 -21.39 19.28 -26.67
C VAL A 52 -21.25 18.92 -28.14
N GLN A 53 -20.43 17.89 -28.44
CA GLN A 53 -20.25 17.41 -29.80
C GLN A 53 -21.55 16.86 -30.39
N SER A 54 -22.34 16.12 -29.63
CA SER A 54 -23.63 15.58 -30.04
C SER A 54 -24.63 16.69 -30.35
N ILE A 55 -24.68 17.75 -29.52
CA ILE A 55 -25.55 18.91 -29.74
C ILE A 55 -25.13 19.67 -31.02
N ARG A 56 -23.83 19.92 -31.17
CA ARG A 56 -23.29 20.60 -32.38
C ARG A 56 -23.59 19.81 -33.62
N ARG A 57 -23.46 18.48 -33.62
CA ARG A 57 -23.76 17.62 -34.74
C ARG A 57 -25.22 17.75 -35.21
N ARG A 58 -26.18 17.83 -34.29
CA ARG A 58 -27.60 18.03 -34.59
C ARG A 58 -27.88 19.39 -35.21
N LEU A 59 -27.14 20.43 -34.78
CA LEU A 59 -27.30 21.79 -35.35
C LEU A 59 -26.72 21.93 -36.76
N TRP A 60 -25.83 21.03 -37.19
CA TRP A 60 -25.14 21.10 -38.49
C TRP A 60 -25.75 20.20 -39.57
N GLU A 61 -26.88 19.58 -39.30
CA GLU A 61 -27.52 18.63 -40.24
C GLU A 61 -27.88 19.22 -41.61
N SER A 62 -27.81 20.55 -41.78
CA SER A 62 -28.11 21.28 -43.03
C SER A 62 -26.89 21.67 -43.85
N ALA A 63 -25.66 21.50 -43.41
CA ALA A 63 -24.49 22.00 -44.12
C ALA A 63 -23.32 21.02 -44.10
N ALA A 64 -23.12 20.31 -45.20
CA ALA A 64 -21.88 19.75 -45.72
C ALA A 64 -21.21 18.57 -44.96
N LYS A 65 -21.01 17.45 -45.65
CA LYS A 65 -20.25 16.24 -45.31
C LYS A 65 -18.86 16.48 -44.70
N LYS A 66 -18.23 17.64 -44.97
CA LYS A 66 -16.90 18.00 -44.44
C LYS A 66 -16.87 18.20 -42.91
N HIS A 67 -17.97 18.67 -42.31
CA HIS A 67 -18.03 18.92 -40.87
C HIS A 67 -18.18 17.62 -40.05
N GLY A 68 -18.75 16.55 -40.62
CA GLY A 68 -18.86 15.24 -40.00
C GLY A 68 -17.50 14.57 -39.75
N ALA A 69 -16.61 14.62 -40.75
CA ALA A 69 -15.26 14.05 -40.64
C ALA A 69 -14.43 14.81 -39.59
N TYR A 70 -14.49 16.13 -39.57
CA TYR A 70 -13.80 16.94 -38.53
C TYR A 70 -14.28 16.60 -37.11
N SER A 71 -15.58 16.46 -36.94
CA SER A 71 -16.16 16.08 -35.61
C SER A 71 -15.65 14.71 -35.12
N VAL A 72 -15.60 13.71 -36.01
CA VAL A 72 -15.10 12.37 -35.67
C VAL A 72 -13.61 12.42 -35.34
N THR A 73 -12.80 13.10 -36.12
CA THR A 73 -11.37 13.25 -35.88
C THR A 73 -11.11 13.94 -34.53
N MET A 74 -11.84 15.04 -34.26
CA MET A 74 -11.71 15.78 -33.01
C MET A 74 -12.07 14.90 -31.78
N THR A 75 -13.11 14.08 -31.91
CA THR A 75 -13.51 13.13 -30.85
C THR A 75 -12.43 12.06 -30.62
N ALA A 76 -11.87 11.51 -31.71
CA ALA A 76 -10.80 10.51 -31.61
C ALA A 76 -9.53 11.07 -30.94
N VAL A 77 -9.13 12.30 -31.31
CA VAL A 77 -7.99 12.99 -30.70
C VAL A 77 -8.25 13.26 -29.21
N PHE A 78 -9.45 13.74 -28.85
CA PHE A 78 -9.78 14.02 -27.46
C PHE A 78 -9.80 12.73 -26.61
N LEU A 79 -10.34 11.65 -27.15
CA LEU A 79 -10.31 10.34 -26.47
C LEU A 79 -8.87 9.84 -26.29
N ALA A 80 -8.02 9.96 -27.29
CA ALA A 80 -6.60 9.59 -27.18
C ALA A 80 -5.88 10.40 -26.10
N ILE A 81 -6.12 11.72 -26.03
CA ILE A 81 -5.56 12.58 -24.98
C ILE A 81 -6.05 12.13 -23.59
N THR A 82 -7.34 11.83 -23.44
CA THR A 82 -7.90 11.35 -22.18
C THR A 82 -7.21 10.06 -21.71
N VAL A 83 -6.99 9.10 -22.61
CA VAL A 83 -6.28 7.86 -22.28
C VAL A 83 -4.84 8.14 -21.88
N VAL A 84 -4.12 8.98 -22.62
CA VAL A 84 -2.72 9.31 -22.30
C VAL A 84 -2.60 9.99 -20.93
N ILE A 85 -3.49 10.93 -20.59
CA ILE A 85 -3.49 11.60 -19.28
C ILE A 85 -3.67 10.57 -18.15
N ASN A 86 -4.59 9.62 -18.29
CA ASN A 86 -4.81 8.58 -17.28
C ASN A 86 -3.62 7.62 -17.18
N LEU A 87 -2.99 7.24 -18.28
CA LEU A 87 -1.77 6.42 -18.27
C LEU A 87 -0.62 7.13 -17.55
N ILE A 88 -0.44 8.43 -17.77
CA ILE A 88 0.57 9.22 -17.04
C ILE A 88 0.25 9.26 -15.55
N ALA A 89 -1.01 9.47 -15.17
CA ALA A 89 -1.42 9.49 -13.76
C ALA A 89 -1.15 8.15 -13.06
N CYS A 90 -1.35 7.02 -13.73
CA CYS A 90 -1.05 5.69 -13.21
C CYS A 90 0.45 5.42 -13.04
N GLN A 91 1.33 6.14 -13.77
CA GLN A 91 2.79 5.99 -13.67
C GLN A 91 3.42 6.79 -12.53
N ILE A 92 2.64 7.63 -11.84
CA ILE A 92 3.12 8.36 -10.68
C ILE A 92 3.46 7.35 -9.57
N PRO A 93 4.67 7.41 -8.99
CA PRO A 93 5.06 6.52 -7.89
C PRO A 93 4.05 6.58 -6.74
N GLU A 94 3.76 5.44 -6.13
CA GLU A 94 2.75 5.31 -5.05
C GLU A 94 2.96 6.32 -3.92
N LYS A 95 4.21 6.62 -3.58
CA LYS A 95 4.59 7.63 -2.59
C LYS A 95 3.93 9.01 -2.79
N PHE A 96 3.76 9.43 -4.05
CA PHE A 96 3.18 10.73 -4.40
C PHE A 96 1.72 10.63 -4.83
N ARG A 97 1.27 9.41 -5.18
CA ARG A 97 -0.06 9.15 -5.68
C ARG A 97 -1.08 8.97 -4.55
N LYS A 98 -0.69 8.29 -3.47
CA LYS A 98 -1.55 7.98 -2.32
C LYS A 98 -1.38 9.02 -1.22
N ILE A 99 -2.42 9.79 -0.96
CA ILE A 99 -2.47 10.84 0.08
C ILE A 99 -3.28 10.31 1.26
N ASP A 100 -2.66 10.33 2.44
CA ASP A 100 -3.31 10.02 3.71
C ASP A 100 -4.25 11.16 4.11
N VAL A 101 -5.53 10.83 4.30
CA VAL A 101 -6.56 11.75 4.81
C VAL A 101 -7.16 11.23 6.12
N SER A 102 -6.52 10.25 6.76
CA SER A 102 -6.96 9.74 8.06
C SER A 102 -6.82 10.79 9.16
N ASN A 103 -7.77 10.79 10.10
CA ASN A 103 -7.69 11.66 11.27
C ASN A 103 -6.52 11.31 12.20
N THR A 104 -6.06 10.06 12.17
CA THR A 104 -4.99 9.51 13.01
C THR A 104 -3.63 9.53 12.34
N LYS A 105 -3.57 9.95 11.06
CA LYS A 105 -2.33 10.04 10.26
C LYS A 105 -1.50 8.74 10.33
N ILE A 106 -2.16 7.61 10.18
CA ILE A 106 -1.56 6.27 10.34
C ILE A 106 -0.38 5.98 9.40
N TYR A 107 -0.25 6.76 8.34
CA TYR A 107 0.86 6.66 7.36
C TYR A 107 1.90 7.78 7.51
N GLU A 108 1.75 8.65 8.51
CA GLU A 108 2.76 9.66 8.82
C GLU A 108 3.86 9.00 9.67
N ILE A 109 5.09 9.16 9.25
CA ILE A 109 6.26 8.61 9.94
C ILE A 109 6.91 9.78 10.66
N SER A 110 7.28 9.58 11.93
CA SER A 110 7.86 10.64 12.75
C SER A 110 9.24 11.07 12.26
N ASP A 111 9.58 12.32 12.50
CA ASP A 111 10.90 12.87 12.18
C ASP A 111 12.04 12.04 12.82
N THR A 112 11.80 11.50 14.02
CA THR A 112 12.77 10.65 14.73
C THR A 112 13.05 9.36 13.96
N THR A 113 12.02 8.71 13.42
CA THR A 113 12.16 7.51 12.60
C THR A 113 12.79 7.84 11.26
N GLU A 114 12.40 8.96 10.63
CA GLU A 114 13.06 9.40 9.40
C GLU A 114 14.55 9.64 9.58
N ASP A 115 14.94 10.31 10.66
CA ASP A 115 16.34 10.58 10.96
C ASP A 115 17.11 9.27 11.25
N PHE A 116 16.53 8.35 12.03
CA PHE A 116 17.09 7.02 12.23
C PHE A 116 17.33 6.27 10.91
N LEU A 117 16.35 6.28 9.99
CA LEU A 117 16.45 5.60 8.70
C LEU A 117 17.46 6.26 7.75
N LYS A 118 17.66 7.58 7.84
CA LYS A 118 18.67 8.31 7.07
C LYS A 118 20.11 8.07 7.58
N GLU A 119 20.25 7.93 8.91
CA GLU A 119 21.54 7.68 9.56
C GLU A 119 21.97 6.20 9.49
N MET A 120 21.02 5.30 9.20
CA MET A 120 21.27 3.86 9.09
C MET A 120 22.24 3.56 7.94
N ASP A 121 23.37 2.91 8.26
CA ASP A 121 24.46 2.58 7.33
C ASP A 121 24.37 1.13 6.78
N LYS A 122 23.64 0.25 7.50
CA LYS A 122 23.55 -1.19 7.21
C LYS A 122 22.45 -1.51 6.20
N GLU A 123 22.72 -2.51 5.35
CA GLU A 123 21.73 -3.03 4.41
C GLU A 123 20.75 -3.98 5.11
N ILE A 124 19.46 -3.77 4.87
CA ILE A 124 18.37 -4.54 5.49
C ILE A 124 17.59 -5.26 4.40
N SER A 125 17.41 -6.55 4.59
CA SER A 125 16.46 -7.35 3.82
C SER A 125 15.13 -7.44 4.58
N MET A 126 14.05 -6.98 3.95
CA MET A 126 12.68 -7.01 4.47
C MET A 126 11.85 -7.91 3.56
N LYS A 127 11.59 -9.13 3.96
CA LYS A 127 10.80 -10.11 3.21
C LYS A 127 9.40 -10.20 3.79
N ILE A 128 8.39 -9.90 2.98
CA ILE A 128 6.98 -9.90 3.38
C ILE A 128 6.36 -11.20 2.91
N ILE A 129 6.06 -12.09 3.84
CA ILE A 129 5.52 -13.42 3.57
C ILE A 129 3.99 -13.33 3.60
N ALA A 130 3.41 -12.88 2.49
CA ALA A 130 1.98 -12.71 2.33
C ALA A 130 1.60 -12.61 0.85
N VAL A 131 0.33 -12.91 0.55
CA VAL A 131 -0.27 -12.63 -0.77
C VAL A 131 -0.63 -11.15 -0.82
N LYS A 132 0.12 -10.36 -1.60
CA LYS A 132 0.00 -8.90 -1.64
C LYS A 132 -1.42 -8.42 -1.94
N GLU A 133 -2.12 -9.10 -2.87
CA GLU A 133 -3.47 -8.77 -3.31
C GLU A 133 -4.53 -9.01 -2.22
N ASN A 134 -4.24 -9.89 -1.26
CA ASN A 134 -5.12 -10.21 -0.13
C ASN A 134 -4.75 -9.45 1.15
N THR A 135 -3.65 -8.71 1.13
CA THR A 135 -3.18 -7.94 2.28
C THR A 135 -3.95 -6.63 2.41
N ASP A 136 -4.23 -6.21 3.65
CA ASP A 136 -4.87 -4.93 3.94
C ASP A 136 -4.08 -3.77 3.32
N GLU A 137 -4.78 -2.92 2.56
CA GLU A 137 -4.16 -1.83 1.80
C GLU A 137 -3.41 -0.82 2.69
N ARG A 138 -3.81 -0.71 3.97
CA ARG A 138 -3.12 0.13 4.96
C ARG A 138 -1.71 -0.38 5.23
N ILE A 139 -1.55 -1.69 5.38
CA ILE A 139 -0.24 -2.34 5.58
C ILE A 139 0.61 -2.17 4.31
N VAL A 140 0.06 -2.48 3.14
CA VAL A 140 0.77 -2.36 1.85
C VAL A 140 1.28 -0.94 1.63
N THR A 141 0.41 0.06 1.85
CA THR A 141 0.75 1.48 1.67
C THR A 141 1.79 1.94 2.69
N PHE A 142 1.64 1.55 3.96
CA PHE A 142 2.59 1.90 5.01
C PHE A 142 3.97 1.32 4.73
N LEU A 143 4.07 0.02 4.44
CA LEU A 143 5.33 -0.65 4.14
C LEU A 143 6.04 -0.02 2.93
N SER A 144 5.28 0.32 1.88
CA SER A 144 5.83 0.97 0.70
C SER A 144 6.39 2.37 1.01
N LYS A 145 5.69 3.15 1.84
CA LYS A 145 6.16 4.47 2.30
C LYS A 145 7.40 4.34 3.20
N TYR A 146 7.35 3.42 4.15
CA TYR A 146 8.43 3.20 5.11
C TYR A 146 9.72 2.77 4.41
N ALA A 147 9.66 1.77 3.54
CA ALA A 147 10.81 1.30 2.78
C ALA A 147 11.38 2.39 1.83
N ALA A 148 10.54 3.29 1.32
CA ALA A 148 11.00 4.37 0.45
C ALA A 148 11.79 5.48 1.16
N LEU A 149 11.82 5.51 2.50
CA LEU A 149 12.59 6.48 3.28
C LEU A 149 14.09 6.21 3.29
N SER A 150 14.49 4.96 3.07
CA SER A 150 15.91 4.59 3.02
C SER A 150 16.19 3.66 1.83
N ASN A 151 17.24 3.95 1.08
CA ASN A 151 17.71 3.10 -0.01
C ASN A 151 18.45 1.85 0.49
N LYS A 152 18.62 1.72 1.80
CA LYS A 152 19.23 0.58 2.49
C LYS A 152 18.23 -0.53 2.79
N ILE A 153 16.93 -0.30 2.64
CA ILE A 153 15.88 -1.27 2.87
C ILE A 153 15.48 -1.93 1.55
N HIS A 154 15.77 -3.21 1.43
CA HIS A 154 15.40 -4.04 0.28
C HIS A 154 14.14 -4.82 0.62
N MET A 155 13.01 -4.36 0.10
CA MET A 155 11.69 -4.95 0.34
C MET A 155 11.32 -5.92 -0.77
N GLU A 156 10.93 -7.14 -0.40
CA GLU A 156 10.48 -8.19 -1.31
C GLU A 156 9.19 -8.84 -0.79
N TRP A 157 8.20 -9.03 -1.67
CA TRP A 157 7.01 -9.80 -1.38
C TRP A 157 7.18 -11.24 -1.81
N ILE A 158 6.91 -12.18 -0.92
CA ILE A 158 6.99 -13.61 -1.19
C ILE A 158 5.62 -14.23 -0.92
N ASP A 159 5.00 -14.74 -1.98
CA ASP A 159 3.72 -15.43 -1.88
C ASP A 159 3.92 -16.83 -1.27
N PRO A 160 3.41 -17.10 -0.06
CA PRO A 160 3.58 -18.39 0.60
C PRO A 160 2.79 -19.52 -0.07
N VAL A 161 1.78 -19.20 -0.89
CA VAL A 161 1.04 -20.21 -1.67
C VAL A 161 1.88 -20.71 -2.84
N LEU A 162 2.65 -19.82 -3.47
CA LEU A 162 3.57 -20.17 -4.55
C LEU A 162 4.90 -20.76 -4.03
N HIS A 163 5.33 -20.32 -2.84
CA HIS A 163 6.61 -20.70 -2.22
C HIS A 163 6.43 -21.20 -0.77
N PRO A 164 5.72 -22.32 -0.54
CA PRO A 164 5.39 -22.79 0.82
C PRO A 164 6.61 -23.15 1.69
N SER A 165 7.75 -23.43 1.08
CA SER A 165 9.00 -23.71 1.81
C SER A 165 9.50 -22.53 2.64
N VAL A 166 9.11 -21.31 2.29
CA VAL A 166 9.52 -20.07 2.95
C VAL A 166 9.07 -20.02 4.42
N LEU A 167 7.90 -20.58 4.72
CA LEU A 167 7.36 -20.65 6.09
C LEU A 167 8.25 -21.51 7.00
N SER A 168 8.77 -22.63 6.46
CA SER A 168 9.68 -23.49 7.20
C SER A 168 11.11 -22.94 7.26
N GLU A 169 11.55 -22.21 6.21
CA GLU A 169 12.88 -21.60 6.13
C GLU A 169 13.06 -20.51 7.19
N TYR A 170 12.04 -19.68 7.39
CA TYR A 170 12.07 -18.57 8.38
C TYR A 170 11.36 -18.91 9.70
N GLU A 171 10.92 -20.15 9.89
CA GLU A 171 10.18 -20.60 11.09
C GLU A 171 9.01 -19.65 11.45
N THR A 172 8.25 -19.20 10.45
CA THR A 172 7.22 -18.19 10.60
C THR A 172 5.90 -18.61 9.99
N THR A 173 4.87 -17.79 10.15
CA THR A 173 3.54 -17.97 9.59
C THR A 173 3.28 -17.01 8.43
N GLU A 174 2.16 -17.20 7.74
CA GLU A 174 1.65 -16.22 6.76
C GLU A 174 1.37 -14.86 7.45
N ASN A 175 1.36 -13.79 6.65
CA ASN A 175 1.11 -12.42 7.12
C ASN A 175 2.18 -11.93 8.11
N THR A 176 3.44 -12.26 7.85
CA THR A 176 4.59 -11.89 8.67
C THR A 176 5.67 -11.22 7.81
N ILE A 177 6.36 -10.25 8.40
CA ILE A 177 7.50 -9.57 7.83
C ILE A 177 8.76 -10.12 8.50
N VAL A 178 9.67 -10.69 7.72
CA VAL A 178 10.99 -11.12 8.17
C VAL A 178 11.98 -10.01 7.87
N ILE A 179 12.61 -9.50 8.90
CA ILE A 179 13.61 -8.43 8.80
C ILE A 179 14.96 -9.00 9.20
N SER A 180 15.95 -8.88 8.34
CA SER A 180 17.30 -9.41 8.56
C SER A 180 18.37 -8.42 8.13
N CYS A 181 19.49 -8.44 8.83
CA CYS A 181 20.69 -7.70 8.53
C CYS A 181 21.86 -8.70 8.39
N GLU A 182 22.43 -8.81 7.19
CA GLU A 182 23.54 -9.75 6.94
C GLU A 182 24.80 -9.38 7.74
N GLU A 183 25.07 -8.10 7.93
CA GLU A 183 26.27 -7.61 8.61
C GLU A 183 26.29 -8.00 10.11
N THR A 184 25.12 -7.97 10.77
CA THR A 184 25.00 -8.36 12.18
C THR A 184 24.65 -9.83 12.39
N GLY A 185 24.19 -10.50 11.32
CA GLY A 185 23.66 -11.87 11.39
C GLY A 185 22.36 -12.01 12.16
N LYS A 186 21.71 -10.90 12.53
CA LYS A 186 20.46 -10.89 13.28
C LYS A 186 19.26 -10.88 12.35
N ASN A 187 18.19 -11.55 12.78
CA ASN A 187 16.89 -11.50 12.16
C ASN A 187 15.79 -11.35 13.23
N THR A 188 14.63 -10.88 12.81
CA THR A 188 13.43 -10.81 13.63
C THR A 188 12.20 -10.83 12.73
N THR A 189 11.05 -11.10 13.32
CA THR A 189 9.77 -11.15 12.61
C THR A 189 8.78 -10.16 13.21
N VAL A 190 7.92 -9.59 12.37
CA VAL A 190 6.82 -8.70 12.76
C VAL A 190 5.55 -9.24 12.12
N SER A 191 4.55 -9.58 12.93
CA SER A 191 3.24 -10.02 12.43
C SER A 191 2.40 -8.83 11.94
N PHE A 192 1.54 -9.06 10.97
CA PHE A 192 0.55 -8.05 10.57
C PHE A 192 -0.44 -7.74 11.70
N ASP A 193 -0.72 -8.70 12.58
CA ASP A 193 -1.59 -8.50 13.75
C ASP A 193 -0.97 -7.55 14.78
N ASP A 194 0.36 -7.43 14.84
CA ASP A 194 1.07 -6.47 15.68
C ASP A 194 1.01 -5.06 15.08
N ILE A 195 0.96 -4.96 13.76
CA ILE A 195 0.83 -3.69 13.04
C ILE A 195 -0.61 -3.17 13.09
N LEU A 196 -1.57 -4.03 12.84
CA LEU A 196 -2.99 -3.70 12.74
C LEU A 196 -3.75 -4.44 13.83
N VAL A 197 -3.77 -3.85 15.03
CA VAL A 197 -4.34 -4.47 16.23
C VAL A 197 -5.86 -4.52 16.16
N MET A 198 -6.40 -5.75 16.14
CA MET A 198 -7.83 -5.98 16.08
C MET A 198 -8.51 -5.67 17.42
N ASP A 199 -9.68 -5.05 17.37
CA ASP A 199 -10.56 -4.90 18.52
C ASP A 199 -11.23 -6.24 18.83
N GLN A 200 -10.62 -7.00 19.73
CA GLN A 200 -11.14 -8.31 20.15
C GLN A 200 -12.52 -8.21 20.80
N TYR A 201 -12.84 -7.09 21.47
CA TYR A 201 -14.13 -6.89 22.10
C TYR A 201 -15.24 -6.73 21.05
N SER A 202 -15.04 -5.89 20.04
CA SER A 202 -15.99 -5.71 18.93
C SER A 202 -16.17 -6.99 18.12
N TYR A 203 -15.10 -7.75 17.91
CA TYR A 203 -15.16 -9.03 17.22
C TYR A 203 -15.99 -10.06 18.02
N TYR A 204 -15.75 -10.18 19.32
CA TYR A 204 -16.38 -11.20 20.15
C TYR A 204 -17.87 -10.91 20.45
N TYR A 205 -18.24 -9.64 20.68
CA TYR A 205 -19.59 -9.25 21.06
C TYR A 205 -20.49 -8.85 19.90
N TYR A 206 -19.94 -8.31 18.82
CA TYR A 206 -20.73 -7.78 17.71
C TYR A 206 -20.46 -8.50 16.38
N GLY A 207 -19.48 -9.41 16.30
CA GLY A 207 -19.09 -10.09 15.09
C GLY A 207 -18.55 -9.14 14.01
N SER A 208 -18.11 -7.93 14.40
CA SER A 208 -17.61 -6.91 13.49
C SER A 208 -16.09 -6.83 13.58
N THR A 209 -15.41 -6.84 12.44
CA THR A 209 -13.97 -6.63 12.37
C THR A 209 -13.71 -5.14 12.47
N SER A 210 -13.31 -4.65 13.64
CA SER A 210 -12.79 -3.31 13.84
C SER A 210 -11.37 -3.36 14.42
N TYR A 211 -10.61 -2.29 14.21
CA TYR A 211 -9.21 -2.22 14.67
C TYR A 211 -9.09 -1.10 15.69
N THR A 212 -8.35 -1.37 16.78
CA THR A 212 -8.12 -0.40 17.87
C THR A 212 -6.99 0.55 17.57
N SER A 213 -5.93 0.06 16.89
CA SER A 213 -4.74 0.85 16.60
C SER A 213 -4.00 0.32 15.37
N PHE A 214 -3.16 1.20 14.83
CA PHE A 214 -2.17 0.89 13.81
C PHE A 214 -0.79 1.28 14.35
N ASP A 215 0.10 0.32 14.54
CA ASP A 215 1.44 0.50 15.12
C ASP A 215 2.56 0.04 14.17
N GLY A 216 2.44 0.35 12.89
CA GLY A 216 3.45 -0.04 11.91
C GLY A 216 4.81 0.59 12.15
N GLU A 217 4.82 1.87 12.55
CA GLU A 217 6.08 2.59 12.81
C GLU A 217 6.82 2.01 14.02
N GLY A 218 6.12 1.80 15.15
CA GLY A 218 6.72 1.26 16.37
C GLY A 218 7.31 -0.12 16.15
N GLN A 219 6.55 -1.01 15.53
CA GLN A 219 6.96 -2.39 15.25
C GLN A 219 8.16 -2.46 14.32
N LEU A 220 8.10 -1.78 13.16
CA LEU A 220 9.20 -1.83 12.21
C LEU A 220 10.46 -1.14 12.70
N THR A 221 10.33 0.02 13.34
CA THR A 221 11.49 0.77 13.85
C THR A 221 12.18 0.00 15.00
N SER A 222 11.39 -0.65 15.86
CA SER A 222 11.94 -1.53 16.91
C SER A 222 12.67 -2.73 16.33
N ALA A 223 12.08 -3.38 15.32
CA ALA A 223 12.68 -4.50 14.63
C ALA A 223 13.99 -4.11 13.92
N LEU A 224 14.01 -2.97 13.21
CA LEU A 224 15.20 -2.45 12.56
C LEU A 224 16.30 -2.10 13.57
N ASN A 225 15.95 -1.44 14.68
CA ASN A 225 16.89 -1.12 15.74
C ASN A 225 17.51 -2.38 16.36
N TYR A 226 16.71 -3.45 16.49
CA TYR A 226 17.20 -4.74 16.97
C TYR A 226 18.20 -5.38 16.00
N VAL A 227 17.88 -5.44 14.70
CA VAL A 227 18.75 -6.13 13.74
C VAL A 227 20.00 -5.33 13.37
N THR A 228 19.94 -4.00 13.44
CA THR A 228 21.09 -3.12 13.16
C THR A 228 21.99 -2.90 14.38
N GLY A 229 21.45 -3.04 15.60
CA GLY A 229 22.18 -2.82 16.84
C GLY A 229 23.29 -3.84 17.05
N GLU A 230 24.47 -3.40 17.45
CA GLU A 230 25.61 -4.27 17.77
C GLU A 230 25.42 -4.93 19.14
N GLU A 231 24.86 -4.21 20.09
CA GLU A 231 24.64 -4.68 21.46
C GLU A 231 23.17 -5.01 21.71
N THR A 232 22.91 -6.19 22.29
CA THR A 232 21.60 -6.54 22.81
C THR A 232 21.43 -5.87 24.18
N LYS A 233 20.49 -4.93 24.29
CA LYS A 233 20.17 -4.34 25.59
C LYS A 233 19.62 -5.42 26.52
N LYS A 234 20.26 -5.62 27.67
CA LYS A 234 19.81 -6.58 28.67
C LYS A 234 18.93 -5.87 29.71
N VAL A 235 17.72 -6.39 29.89
CA VAL A 235 16.83 -5.97 30.96
C VAL A 235 17.05 -6.92 32.16
N TYR A 236 17.35 -6.38 33.33
CA TYR A 236 17.51 -7.15 34.55
C TYR A 236 16.26 -6.96 35.42
N LEU A 237 15.61 -8.07 35.76
CA LEU A 237 14.52 -8.07 36.70
C LEU A 237 15.10 -8.38 38.08
N SER A 238 14.87 -7.49 39.05
CA SER A 238 15.19 -7.80 40.44
C SER A 238 14.05 -8.64 41.06
N THR A 239 14.39 -9.71 41.76
CA THR A 239 13.43 -10.59 42.38
C THR A 239 13.82 -10.77 43.85
N GLY A 240 12.84 -11.06 44.72
CA GLY A 240 13.12 -11.41 46.14
C GLY A 240 12.77 -10.33 47.15
N HIS A 241 12.11 -9.23 46.74
CA HIS A 241 11.71 -8.13 47.64
C HIS A 241 10.19 -7.98 47.78
N GLY A 242 9.40 -8.98 47.33
CA GLY A 242 7.94 -8.97 47.38
C GLY A 242 7.30 -8.27 46.14
N GLU A 243 8.06 -8.09 45.08
CA GLU A 243 7.54 -7.63 43.79
C GLU A 243 6.62 -8.69 43.17
N GLN A 244 5.60 -8.26 42.48
CA GLN A 244 4.80 -9.17 41.62
C GLN A 244 5.67 -9.69 40.46
N GLU A 245 5.61 -11.00 40.22
CA GLU A 245 6.32 -11.61 39.08
C GLU A 245 5.79 -11.04 37.76
N LEU A 246 6.58 -10.17 37.14
CA LEU A 246 6.37 -9.67 35.78
C LEU A 246 6.86 -10.66 34.72
N ALA A 247 7.36 -11.82 35.14
CA ALA A 247 8.05 -12.78 34.30
C ALA A 247 7.17 -13.36 33.16
N GLU A 248 5.86 -13.47 33.36
CA GLU A 248 4.95 -14.02 32.33
C GLU A 248 4.62 -13.02 31.19
N THR A 249 4.79 -11.73 31.45
CA THR A 249 4.44 -10.66 30.46
C THR A 249 5.62 -10.24 29.56
N ILE A 250 6.84 -10.66 29.88
CA ILE A 250 8.07 -10.22 29.17
C ILE A 250 8.71 -11.37 28.38
N THR A 251 8.20 -12.60 28.48
CA THR A 251 8.74 -13.79 27.82
C THR A 251 7.94 -14.23 26.57
N GLU A 252 6.92 -13.51 26.16
CA GLU A 252 6.28 -13.56 24.86
C GLU A 252 6.73 -12.34 24.04
#